data_c6a0ddb3670059f4939ed194939deaec
#
_entry.id   c6a0ddb3670059f4939ed194939deaec
#
_cell.length_a   1.000
_cell.length_b   1.000
_cell.length_c   1.000
_cell.angle_alpha   90.00
_cell.angle_beta   90.00
_cell.angle_gamma   90.00
#
_symmetry.space_group_name_H-M   'P 1'
#
loop_
_entity.id
_entity.type
_entity.pdbx_description
1 polymer ?
#
loop_
_entity_poly.entity_id
_entity_poly.type
_entity_poly.pdbx_seq_one_letter_code
_entity_poly.pdbx_strand_id
1 'polypeptide(L)'
;MQTYRVDGWTALGDPTRRAIFERLADRPRAVGELASELPVSRPAVSQHLKVLKDARLVVDRPAGNRRIYQLDPDGVGALRASLERFWSSALAAYKEVVERPTEEVS
;
A
#
# COMPACT_ATOMS: atom_id res chain seq x y z
N MET A 1 12.90 -16.55 -17.36
CA MET A 1 12.65 -16.60 -15.90
C MET A 1 11.81 -15.44 -15.45
N GLN A 2 10.78 -15.74 -14.77
CA GLN A 2 9.86 -14.70 -14.35
C GLN A 2 10.25 -14.18 -12.98
N THR A 3 10.30 -12.86 -12.85
CA THR A 3 10.59 -12.24 -11.58
C THR A 3 9.28 -11.94 -10.87
N TYR A 4 9.14 -12.49 -9.69
CA TYR A 4 7.94 -12.28 -8.92
C TYR A 4 8.07 -10.99 -8.12
N ARG A 5 7.15 -10.07 -8.33
CA ARG A 5 7.17 -8.79 -7.63
C ARG A 5 5.89 -8.63 -6.83
N VAL A 6 6.04 -8.23 -5.58
CA VAL A 6 4.89 -7.93 -4.73
C VAL A 6 4.31 -6.59 -5.18
N ASP A 7 3.02 -6.57 -5.49
CA ASP A 7 2.37 -5.33 -5.88
C ASP A 7 1.88 -4.58 -4.64
N GLY A 8 1.37 -3.37 -4.87
CA GLY A 8 0.94 -2.52 -3.78
C GLY A 8 -0.20 -3.12 -2.96
N TRP A 9 -1.11 -3.80 -3.63
CA TRP A 9 -2.24 -4.43 -2.94
C TRP A 9 -1.75 -5.52 -2.00
N THR A 10 -0.88 -6.39 -2.49
CA THR A 10 -0.33 -7.47 -1.69
C THR A 10 0.48 -6.92 -0.52
N ALA A 11 1.28 -5.87 -0.79
CA ALA A 11 2.10 -5.27 0.26
C ALA A 11 1.23 -4.73 1.39
N LEU A 12 0.12 -4.08 1.05
CA LEU A 12 -0.77 -3.49 2.05
C LEU A 12 -1.73 -4.49 2.65
N GLY A 13 -1.66 -5.75 2.24
CA GLY A 13 -2.46 -6.80 2.85
C GLY A 13 -1.98 -7.20 4.23
N ASP A 14 -0.73 -6.92 4.55
CA ASP A 14 -0.19 -7.21 5.87
C ASP A 14 -0.50 -6.06 6.83
N PRO A 15 -1.09 -6.34 8.01
CA PRO A 15 -1.48 -5.26 8.92
C PRO A 15 -0.33 -4.39 9.38
N THR A 16 0.84 -4.98 9.63
CA THR A 16 1.99 -4.21 10.08
C THR A 16 2.51 -3.31 8.97
N ARG A 17 2.58 -3.82 7.76
CA ARG A 17 3.00 -2.99 6.63
C ARG A 17 2.03 -1.86 6.39
N ARG A 18 0.73 -2.13 6.54
CA ARG A 18 -0.27 -1.06 6.40
C ARG A 18 -0.07 0.00 7.48
N ALA A 19 0.20 -0.40 8.71
CA ALA A 19 0.44 0.55 9.79
C ALA A 19 1.67 1.40 9.51
N ILE A 20 2.74 0.81 8.98
CA ILE A 20 3.93 1.55 8.60
C ILE A 20 3.58 2.54 7.49
N PHE A 21 2.85 2.08 6.49
CA PHE A 21 2.45 2.92 5.37
C PHE A 21 1.64 4.13 5.87
N GLU A 22 0.72 3.90 6.79
CA GLU A 22 -0.10 4.99 7.33
C GLU A 22 0.73 5.98 8.13
N ARG A 23 1.76 5.51 8.86
CA ARG A 23 2.65 6.42 9.56
C ARG A 23 3.43 7.29 8.60
N LEU A 24 3.90 6.69 7.51
CA LEU A 24 4.65 7.45 6.50
C LEU A 24 3.75 8.39 5.72
N ALA A 25 2.45 8.09 5.62
CA ALA A 25 1.50 9.02 5.02
C ALA A 25 1.38 10.29 5.86
N ASP A 26 1.58 10.19 7.17
CA ASP A 26 1.55 11.35 8.04
C ASP A 26 2.82 12.18 7.90
N ARG A 27 3.99 11.52 7.93
CA ARG A 27 5.26 12.21 7.71
C ARG A 27 6.38 11.19 7.53
N PRO A 28 7.51 11.61 6.95
CA PRO A 28 8.66 10.71 6.80
C PRO A 28 9.22 10.31 8.16
N ARG A 29 9.81 9.11 8.21
CA ARG A 29 10.37 8.56 9.45
C ARG A 29 11.58 7.70 9.17
N ALA A 30 12.46 7.62 10.15
CA ALA A 30 13.56 6.66 10.16
C ALA A 30 13.06 5.33 10.75
N VAL A 31 13.82 4.25 10.50
CA VAL A 31 13.47 2.93 11.00
C VAL A 31 13.28 2.95 12.52
N GLY A 32 14.20 3.62 13.23
CA GLY A 32 14.10 3.65 14.69
C GLY A 32 12.84 4.35 15.18
N GLU A 33 12.39 5.38 14.47
CA GLU A 33 11.16 6.05 14.85
C GLU A 33 9.96 5.12 14.68
N LEU A 34 9.91 4.41 13.55
CA LEU A 34 8.81 3.47 13.31
C LEU A 34 8.82 2.36 14.35
N ALA A 35 10.00 1.84 14.68
CA ALA A 35 10.09 0.77 15.67
C ALA A 35 9.66 1.24 17.05
N SER A 36 9.86 2.52 17.37
CA SER A 36 9.42 3.04 18.66
C SER A 36 7.92 3.29 18.70
N GLU A 37 7.29 3.48 17.55
CA GLU A 37 5.85 3.78 17.49
C GLU A 37 4.99 2.54 17.30
N LEU A 38 5.58 1.43 16.92
CA LEU A 38 4.84 0.22 16.61
C LEU A 38 5.37 -0.95 17.43
N PRO A 39 4.53 -1.93 17.73
CA PRO A 39 4.96 -3.08 18.54
C PRO A 39 5.72 -4.11 17.70
N VAL A 40 6.78 -3.67 17.03
CA VAL A 40 7.61 -4.54 16.21
C VAL A 40 9.07 -4.14 16.38
N SER A 41 9.96 -5.08 16.13
CA SER A 41 11.39 -4.85 16.27
C SER A 41 11.93 -4.07 15.06
N ARG A 42 13.11 -3.46 15.23
CA ARG A 42 13.74 -2.75 14.13
C ARG A 42 14.03 -3.65 12.94
N PRO A 43 14.54 -4.87 13.13
CA PRO A 43 14.72 -5.74 11.96
C PRO A 43 13.43 -6.05 11.24
N ALA A 44 12.32 -6.22 11.97
CA ALA A 44 11.03 -6.46 11.33
C ALA A 44 10.58 -5.24 10.55
N VAL A 45 10.74 -4.04 11.12
CA VAL A 45 10.41 -2.81 10.40
C VAL A 45 11.22 -2.71 9.12
N SER A 46 12.52 -3.00 9.21
CA SER A 46 13.39 -2.95 8.02
C SER A 46 12.92 -3.89 6.93
N GLN A 47 12.50 -5.10 7.31
CA GLN A 47 12.01 -6.05 6.33
C GLN A 47 10.70 -5.62 5.70
N HIS A 48 9.80 -5.08 6.50
CA HIS A 48 8.54 -4.56 5.97
C HIS A 48 8.76 -3.38 5.04
N LEU A 49 9.71 -2.50 5.39
CA LEU A 49 10.04 -1.37 4.52
C LEU A 49 10.62 -1.84 3.20
N LYS A 50 11.40 -2.92 3.23
CA LYS A 50 11.94 -3.45 1.98
C LYS A 50 10.83 -3.93 1.06
N VAL A 51 9.82 -4.60 1.61
CA VAL A 51 8.68 -5.05 0.81
C VAL A 51 7.93 -3.85 0.24
N LEU A 52 7.69 -2.83 1.06
CA LEU A 52 7.01 -1.62 0.61
C LEU A 52 7.81 -0.90 -0.48
N LYS A 53 9.13 -0.87 -0.34
CA LYS A 53 9.98 -0.23 -1.32
C LYS A 53 9.98 -1.02 -2.63
N ASP A 54 10.04 -2.34 -2.55
CA ASP A 54 9.98 -3.19 -3.74
C ASP A 54 8.63 -3.06 -4.44
N ALA A 55 7.57 -2.79 -3.70
CA ALA A 55 6.25 -2.56 -4.27
C ALA A 55 6.07 -1.11 -4.75
N ARG A 56 7.11 -0.29 -4.64
CA ARG A 56 7.13 1.10 -5.11
C ARG A 56 6.17 1.99 -4.34
N LEU A 57 5.93 1.67 -3.08
CA LEU A 57 5.07 2.49 -2.24
C LEU A 57 5.87 3.44 -1.36
N VAL A 58 7.15 3.14 -1.12
CA VAL A 58 8.02 4.00 -0.33
C VAL A 58 9.37 4.16 -1.01
N VAL A 59 10.02 5.26 -0.69
CA VAL A 59 11.41 5.53 -1.09
C VAL A 59 12.17 5.94 0.16
N ASP A 60 13.48 5.90 0.08
CA ASP A 60 14.30 6.30 1.20
C ASP A 60 15.44 7.17 0.73
N ARG A 61 15.97 7.97 1.64
CA ARG A 61 17.10 8.86 1.36
C ARG A 61 18.01 8.92 2.58
N PRO A 62 19.30 9.12 2.37
CA PRO A 62 20.22 9.27 3.50
C PRO A 62 19.99 10.62 4.18
N ALA A 63 20.15 10.63 5.49
CA ALA A 63 20.05 11.84 6.29
C ALA A 63 21.00 11.66 7.47
N GLY A 64 22.24 12.17 7.33
CA GLY A 64 23.27 11.92 8.30
C GLY A 64 23.64 10.44 8.30
N ASN A 65 23.62 9.84 9.48
CA ASN A 65 23.91 8.41 9.59
C ASN A 65 22.63 7.58 9.64
N ARG A 66 21.51 8.16 9.22
CA ARG A 66 20.22 7.47 9.19
C ARG A 66 19.69 7.46 7.77
N ARG A 67 18.67 6.67 7.55
CA ARG A 67 17.89 6.70 6.32
C ARG A 67 16.45 7.07 6.68
N ILE A 68 15.92 8.01 5.92
CA ILE A 68 14.55 8.50 6.13
C ILE A 68 13.67 7.89 5.04
N TYR A 69 12.59 7.28 5.46
CA TYR A 69 11.63 6.66 4.55
C TYR A 69 10.40 7.54 4.42
N GLN A 70 9.86 7.57 3.22
CA GLN A 70 8.66 8.37 2.94
C GLN A 70 7.89 7.70 1.82
N LEU A 71 6.63 8.10 1.65
CA LEU A 71 5.83 7.56 0.57
C LEU A 71 6.41 7.96 -0.77
N ASP A 72 6.29 7.05 -1.74
CA ASP A 72 6.67 7.31 -3.12
C ASP A 72 5.44 7.85 -3.84
N PRO A 73 5.41 9.13 -4.22
CA PRO A 73 4.20 9.70 -4.84
C PRO A 73 3.80 8.99 -6.12
N ASP A 74 4.77 8.55 -6.92
CA ASP A 74 4.45 7.88 -8.18
C ASP A 74 3.81 6.53 -7.93
N GLY A 75 4.38 5.74 -7.01
CA GLY A 75 3.83 4.42 -6.70
C GLY A 75 2.48 4.51 -6.03
N VAL A 76 2.33 5.45 -5.11
CA VAL A 76 1.04 5.65 -4.44
C VAL A 76 -0.01 6.12 -5.44
N GLY A 77 0.39 7.00 -6.38
CA GLY A 77 -0.51 7.45 -7.42
C GLY A 77 -0.97 6.31 -8.32
N ALA A 78 -0.04 5.40 -8.66
CA ALA A 78 -0.40 4.24 -9.46
C ALA A 78 -1.36 3.32 -8.72
N LEU A 79 -1.16 3.14 -7.41
CA LEU A 79 -2.05 2.33 -6.60
C LEU A 79 -3.43 2.97 -6.54
N ARG A 80 -3.48 4.29 -6.37
CA ARG A 80 -4.74 5.02 -6.34
C ARG A 80 -5.49 4.85 -7.67
N ALA A 81 -4.77 4.96 -8.78
CA ALA A 81 -5.40 4.80 -10.08
C ALA A 81 -5.97 3.39 -10.25
N SER A 82 -5.23 2.39 -9.75
CA SER A 82 -5.71 1.02 -9.78
C SER A 82 -6.97 0.85 -8.95
N LEU A 83 -7.02 1.49 -7.77
CA LEU A 83 -8.20 1.44 -6.92
C LEU A 83 -9.39 2.08 -7.60
N GLU A 84 -9.17 3.21 -8.26
CA GLU A 84 -10.26 3.89 -8.94
C GLU A 84 -10.82 3.05 -10.09
N ARG A 85 -9.95 2.35 -10.82
CA ARG A 85 -10.40 1.44 -11.87
C ARG A 85 -11.21 0.29 -11.28
N PHE A 86 -10.74 -0.25 -10.16
CA PHE A 86 -11.47 -1.32 -9.49
C PHE A 86 -12.85 -0.84 -9.05
N TRP A 87 -12.91 0.32 -8.43
CA TRP A 87 -14.19 0.87 -7.96
C TRP A 87 -15.14 1.14 -9.12
N SER A 88 -14.63 1.69 -10.22
CA SER A 88 -15.46 1.95 -11.39
C SER A 88 -16.06 0.67 -11.93
N SER A 89 -15.25 -0.38 -12.05
CA SER A 89 -15.74 -1.68 -12.50
C SER A 89 -16.74 -2.29 -11.55
N ALA A 90 -16.42 -2.22 -10.25
CA ALA A 90 -17.30 -2.80 -9.24
C ALA A 90 -18.63 -2.07 -9.18
N LEU A 91 -18.61 -0.75 -9.28
CA LEU A 91 -19.85 0.04 -9.27
C LEU A 91 -20.66 -0.18 -10.53
N ALA A 92 -20.00 -0.33 -11.67
CA ALA A 92 -20.70 -0.61 -12.92
C ALA A 92 -21.40 -1.96 -12.85
N ALA A 93 -20.70 -2.98 -12.32
CA ALA A 93 -21.29 -4.29 -12.16
C ALA A 93 -22.46 -4.26 -11.18
N TYR A 94 -22.30 -3.53 -10.07
CA TYR A 94 -23.38 -3.39 -9.09
C TYR A 94 -24.59 -2.70 -9.69
N LYS A 95 -24.34 -1.63 -10.45
CA LYS A 95 -25.42 -0.88 -11.08
C LYS A 95 -26.17 -1.77 -12.05
N GLU A 96 -25.47 -2.58 -12.80
CA GLU A 96 -26.10 -3.47 -13.76
C GLU A 96 -27.02 -4.46 -13.06
N VAL A 97 -26.57 -5.00 -11.92
CA VAL A 97 -27.40 -5.93 -11.15
C VAL A 97 -28.65 -5.23 -10.59
N VAL A 98 -28.47 -4.04 -10.05
CA VAL A 98 -29.55 -3.30 -9.43
C VAL A 98 -30.58 -2.88 -10.47
N GLU A 99 -30.15 -2.51 -11.67
CA GLU A 99 -31.05 -2.02 -12.71
C GLU A 99 -31.57 -3.11 -13.62
N ARG A 100 -31.21 -4.38 -13.34
CA ARG A 100 -31.68 -5.48 -14.18
C ARG A 100 -33.19 -5.63 -14.08
N PRO A 101 -33.85 -5.85 -15.19
CA PRO A 101 -35.30 -6.07 -15.13
C PRO A 101 -35.63 -7.26 -14.28
N THR A 102 -36.82 -7.23 -13.70
CA THR A 102 -37.23 -8.29 -12.77
C THR A 102 -38.29 -9.22 -13.40
N GLU A 103 -38.29 -9.32 -14.70
CA GLU A 103 -39.26 -10.19 -15.36
C GLU A 103 -39.08 -11.65 -14.97
N GLU A 104 -37.89 -12.02 -14.51
CA GLU A 104 -37.61 -13.37 -14.13
C GLU A 104 -38.22 -13.74 -12.80
N VAL A 105 -38.84 -12.79 -12.16
CA VAL A 105 -39.38 -13.02 -10.82
C VAL A 105 -40.61 -13.88 -10.81
N SER A 106 -41.25 -14.02 -11.90
CA SER A 106 -42.51 -14.76 -11.98
C SER A 106 -42.52 -16.08 -11.24
#